data_1ad56e328eaa639225190a13d9e05759
#
_entry.id   1ad56e328eaa639225190a13d9e05759
#
_cell.length_a   1.000
_cell.length_b   1.000
_cell.length_c   1.000
_cell.angle_alpha   90.00
_cell.angle_beta   90.00
_cell.angle_gamma   90.00
#
_symmetry.space_group_name_H-M   'P 1'
#
loop_
_entity.id
_entity.type
_entity.pdbx_description
1 polymer ?
#
loop_
_entity_poly.entity_id
_entity_poly.type
_entity_poly.pdbx_seq_one_letter_code
_entity_poly.pdbx_strand_id
1 'polypeptide(L)'
;MDYEEREQIEGWEMTPFECLDLAYGGVLREKYVQAGSSTACIISLNASSGVLRSANLGDSGYSIIRSTSVIHRQRAQTHFFNCPKQLTKLPANAGRKFARACVDSPGEADTYETKLRDGDIVVAYTDGFSDNVFPSEMVTICSLVARAGGAEDQQVQNMADRMVEYARQCMKDKTRVSPFERDASRQGMYFRGGKPDDVTVIVGLIRETS
;
A
#
# COMPACT_ATOMS: atom_id res chain seq x y z
N MET A 1 -2.72 29.23 -3.49
CA MET A 1 -2.92 29.05 -2.05
C MET A 1 -1.53 28.93 -1.43
N ASP A 2 -1.16 29.92 -0.62
CA ASP A 2 0.17 29.99 0.00
C ASP A 2 0.33 28.92 1.10
N TYR A 3 1.59 28.57 1.40
CA TYR A 3 1.91 27.55 2.40
C TYR A 3 1.34 27.88 3.79
N GLU A 4 1.33 29.17 4.15
CA GLU A 4 0.77 29.66 5.42
C GLU A 4 -0.75 29.51 5.52
N GLU A 5 -1.49 29.56 4.40
CA GLU A 5 -2.93 29.32 4.40
C GLU A 5 -3.28 27.82 4.54
N ARG A 6 -2.36 26.93 4.13
CA ARG A 6 -2.55 25.46 4.29
C ARG A 6 -2.30 24.97 5.72
N GLU A 7 -1.48 25.67 6.51
CA GLU A 7 -1.24 25.35 7.93
C GLU A 7 -2.47 25.59 8.82
N GLN A 8 -3.46 26.36 8.34
CA GLN A 8 -4.70 26.60 9.09
C GLN A 8 -5.75 25.50 8.92
N ILE A 9 -5.57 24.57 8.00
CA ILE A 9 -6.43 23.38 7.91
C ILE A 9 -5.97 22.41 9.00
N GLU A 10 -6.83 22.15 9.99
CA GLU A 10 -6.53 21.12 10.99
C GLU A 10 -6.27 19.80 10.27
N GLY A 11 -5.15 19.12 10.58
CA GLY A 11 -4.66 17.97 9.81
C GLY A 11 -5.65 16.80 9.69
N TRP A 12 -6.68 16.74 10.54
CA TRP A 12 -7.77 15.76 10.47
C TRP A 12 -8.82 16.07 9.37
N GLU A 13 -8.83 17.29 8.83
CA GLU A 13 -9.70 17.71 7.72
C GLU A 13 -9.08 17.42 6.35
N MET A 14 -7.77 17.19 6.30
CA MET A 14 -7.06 16.92 5.05
C MET A 14 -7.42 15.55 4.48
N THR A 15 -7.68 15.53 3.19
CA THR A 15 -7.81 14.26 2.45
C THR A 15 -6.45 13.57 2.31
N PRO A 16 -6.41 12.23 2.13
CA PRO A 16 -5.16 11.51 1.83
C PRO A 16 -4.40 12.08 0.62
N PHE A 17 -5.12 12.58 -0.38
CA PHE A 17 -4.52 13.23 -1.54
C PHE A 17 -3.81 14.53 -1.17
N GLU A 18 -4.47 15.39 -0.40
CA GLU A 18 -3.87 16.66 0.07
C GLU A 18 -2.66 16.41 0.96
N CYS A 19 -2.73 15.39 1.83
CA CYS A 19 -1.58 14.95 2.64
C CYS A 19 -0.40 14.54 1.74
N LEU A 20 -0.68 13.76 0.68
CA LEU A 20 0.34 13.31 -0.25
C LEU A 20 0.98 14.47 -1.01
N ASP A 21 0.16 15.40 -1.52
CA ASP A 21 0.63 16.57 -2.28
C ASP A 21 1.49 17.48 -1.42
N LEU A 22 1.04 17.75 -0.19
CA LEU A 22 1.78 18.57 0.77
C LEU A 22 3.12 17.92 1.16
N ALA A 23 3.11 16.63 1.46
CA ALA A 23 4.30 15.87 1.83
C ALA A 23 5.32 15.84 0.68
N TYR A 24 4.88 15.57 -0.54
CA TYR A 24 5.75 15.57 -1.71
C TYR A 24 6.34 16.96 -1.98
N GLY A 25 5.52 18.02 -1.91
CA GLY A 25 6.00 19.40 -2.00
C GLY A 25 7.05 19.72 -0.92
N GLY A 26 6.88 19.21 0.30
CA GLY A 26 7.88 19.29 1.37
C GLY A 26 9.20 18.63 1.00
N VAL A 27 9.16 17.39 0.53
CA VAL A 27 10.36 16.64 0.10
C VAL A 27 11.10 17.36 -1.03
N LEU A 28 10.37 17.93 -2.00
CA LEU A 28 11.00 18.66 -3.11
C LEU A 28 11.77 19.90 -2.63
N ARG A 29 11.27 20.59 -1.61
CA ARG A 29 11.93 21.78 -1.01
C ARG A 29 13.06 21.41 -0.04
N GLU A 30 13.03 20.21 0.55
CA GLU A 30 13.98 19.79 1.57
C GLU A 30 15.39 19.63 0.98
N LYS A 31 16.35 20.42 1.47
CA LYS A 31 17.73 20.46 0.94
C LYS A 31 18.56 19.23 1.30
N TYR A 32 18.23 18.57 2.42
CA TYR A 32 18.94 17.35 2.85
C TYR A 32 18.57 16.13 2.00
N VAL A 33 17.40 16.13 1.40
CA VAL A 33 17.01 15.09 0.44
C VAL A 33 17.60 15.43 -0.92
N GLN A 34 18.68 14.76 -1.29
CA GLN A 34 19.40 15.02 -2.54
C GLN A 34 18.67 14.44 -3.76
N ALA A 35 18.18 13.23 -3.66
CA ALA A 35 17.43 12.50 -4.67
C ALA A 35 16.76 11.28 -4.05
N GLY A 36 15.79 10.71 -4.74
CA GLY A 36 15.12 9.49 -4.35
C GLY A 36 13.77 9.34 -5.00
N SER A 37 13.18 8.15 -4.85
CA SER A 37 11.82 7.88 -5.28
C SER A 37 11.11 6.97 -4.28
N SER A 38 9.78 7.06 -4.24
CA SER A 38 8.96 6.22 -3.37
C SER A 38 7.56 6.07 -3.95
N THR A 39 6.98 4.89 -3.77
CA THR A 39 5.54 4.71 -3.85
C THR A 39 4.87 5.33 -2.62
N ALA A 40 3.56 5.54 -2.65
CA ALA A 40 2.82 6.06 -1.52
C ALA A 40 1.43 5.41 -1.43
N CYS A 41 1.06 5.00 -0.21
CA CYS A 41 -0.29 4.55 0.10
C CYS A 41 -0.72 5.21 1.41
N ILE A 42 -1.58 6.21 1.31
CA ILE A 42 -2.11 6.93 2.47
C ILE A 42 -3.57 6.52 2.66
N ILE A 43 -3.90 6.12 3.88
CA ILE A 43 -5.25 5.72 4.27
C ILE A 43 -5.65 6.53 5.50
N SER A 44 -6.80 7.17 5.45
CA SER A 44 -7.42 7.82 6.59
C SER A 44 -8.77 7.18 6.91
N LEU A 45 -9.07 7.06 8.19
CA LEU A 45 -10.35 6.60 8.70
C LEU A 45 -10.94 7.69 9.59
N ASN A 46 -12.12 8.17 9.22
CA ASN A 46 -12.90 9.03 10.09
C ASN A 46 -13.65 8.15 11.11
N ALA A 47 -13.20 8.19 12.37
CA ALA A 47 -13.76 7.36 13.43
C ALA A 47 -15.24 7.64 13.71
N SER A 48 -15.72 8.88 13.51
CA SER A 48 -17.12 9.24 13.79
C SER A 48 -18.08 8.75 12.70
N SER A 49 -17.64 8.74 11.44
CA SER A 49 -18.50 8.35 10.30
C SER A 49 -18.24 6.93 9.79
N GLY A 50 -17.10 6.33 10.16
CA GLY A 50 -16.64 5.06 9.60
C GLY A 50 -16.20 5.15 8.14
N VAL A 51 -15.99 6.35 7.60
CA VAL A 51 -15.56 6.54 6.21
C VAL A 51 -14.05 6.40 6.12
N LEU A 52 -13.61 5.46 5.30
CA LEU A 52 -12.22 5.31 4.88
C LEU A 52 -12.01 6.07 3.57
N ARG A 53 -10.94 6.86 3.53
CA ARG A 53 -10.42 7.50 2.31
C ARG A 53 -9.00 7.06 2.07
N SER A 54 -8.60 6.97 0.82
CA SER A 54 -7.21 6.66 0.45
C SER A 54 -6.73 7.46 -0.75
N ALA A 55 -5.39 7.61 -0.82
CA ALA A 55 -4.65 8.01 -2.00
C ALA A 55 -3.47 7.06 -2.18
N ASN A 56 -3.36 6.45 -3.36
CA ASN A 56 -2.32 5.47 -3.66
C ASN A 56 -1.61 5.80 -4.97
N LEU A 57 -0.29 5.80 -4.93
CA LEU A 57 0.58 5.93 -6.10
C LEU A 57 1.61 4.81 -6.07
N GLY A 58 1.65 3.99 -7.13
CA GLY A 58 2.58 2.88 -7.27
C GLY A 58 1.98 1.52 -6.95
N ASP A 59 2.81 0.58 -6.51
CA ASP A 59 2.49 -0.85 -6.32
C ASP A 59 2.40 -1.29 -4.86
N SER A 60 2.72 -0.42 -3.91
CA SER A 60 2.19 -0.55 -2.55
C SER A 60 0.67 -0.38 -2.57
N GLY A 61 -0.03 -0.93 -1.60
CA GLY A 61 -1.48 -0.83 -1.62
C GLY A 61 -2.14 -1.37 -0.37
N TYR A 62 -3.45 -1.56 -0.47
CA TYR A 62 -4.23 -2.13 0.62
C TYR A 62 -5.42 -2.94 0.09
N SER A 63 -5.97 -3.74 0.97
CA SER A 63 -7.20 -4.50 0.74
C SER A 63 -8.15 -4.33 1.90
N ILE A 64 -9.45 -4.39 1.64
CA ILE A 64 -10.50 -4.44 2.64
C ILE A 64 -11.14 -5.81 2.56
N ILE A 65 -11.14 -6.52 3.69
CA ILE A 65 -11.75 -7.84 3.84
C ILE A 65 -13.02 -7.67 4.68
N ARG A 66 -14.15 -8.13 4.14
CA ARG A 66 -15.43 -8.21 4.83
C ARG A 66 -15.85 -9.65 4.92
N SER A 67 -16.03 -10.16 6.14
CA SER A 67 -16.27 -11.57 6.40
C SER A 67 -15.15 -12.45 5.81
N THR A 68 -15.39 -13.13 4.72
CA THR A 68 -14.41 -14.02 4.05
C THR A 68 -14.10 -13.60 2.62
N SER A 69 -14.36 -12.33 2.29
CA SER A 69 -14.21 -11.82 0.92
C SER A 69 -13.43 -10.52 0.88
N VAL A 70 -12.56 -10.38 -0.11
CA VAL A 70 -11.94 -9.10 -0.43
C VAL A 70 -12.96 -8.24 -1.17
N ILE A 71 -13.43 -7.17 -0.52
CA ILE A 71 -14.41 -6.23 -1.11
C ILE A 71 -13.75 -5.06 -1.83
N HIS A 72 -12.50 -4.77 -1.48
CA HIS A 72 -11.65 -3.80 -2.19
C HIS A 72 -10.21 -4.28 -2.19
N ARG A 73 -9.52 -4.07 -3.31
CA ARG A 73 -8.09 -4.23 -3.46
C ARG A 73 -7.55 -3.12 -4.34
N GLN A 74 -6.61 -2.36 -3.81
CA GLN A 74 -5.89 -1.36 -4.59
C GLN A 74 -5.14 -2.03 -5.75
N ARG A 75 -5.28 -1.48 -6.95
CA ARG A 75 -4.52 -1.94 -8.12
C ARG A 75 -3.15 -1.28 -8.12
N ALA A 76 -2.11 -2.06 -8.43
CA ALA A 76 -0.79 -1.52 -8.68
C ALA A 76 -0.81 -0.60 -9.91
N GLN A 77 -0.19 0.58 -9.76
CA GLN A 77 0.02 1.52 -10.85
C GLN A 77 1.45 1.40 -11.34
N THR A 78 1.61 0.97 -12.57
CA THR A 78 2.92 0.75 -13.20
C THR A 78 2.98 1.38 -14.59
N HIS A 79 4.15 1.84 -15.01
CA HIS A 79 4.41 2.27 -16.38
C HIS A 79 4.50 1.09 -17.34
N PHE A 80 5.17 0.03 -16.88
CA PHE A 80 5.28 -1.27 -17.53
C PHE A 80 5.53 -2.32 -16.43
N PHE A 81 5.61 -3.59 -16.79
CA PHE A 81 5.77 -4.67 -15.82
C PHE A 81 6.95 -4.41 -14.88
N ASN A 82 6.72 -4.51 -13.57
CA ASN A 82 7.69 -4.30 -12.50
C ASN A 82 8.38 -2.91 -12.54
N CYS A 83 7.66 -1.89 -13.02
CA CYS A 83 8.11 -0.51 -12.98
C CYS A 83 6.99 0.37 -12.40
N PRO A 84 6.91 0.47 -11.08
CA PRO A 84 5.85 1.23 -10.41
C PRO A 84 5.95 2.72 -10.70
N LYS A 85 4.80 3.39 -10.68
CA LYS A 85 4.77 4.84 -10.54
C LYS A 85 5.34 5.23 -9.19
N GLN A 86 6.16 6.29 -9.16
CA GLN A 86 6.84 6.75 -7.95
C GLN A 86 6.95 8.26 -7.91
N LEU A 87 6.66 8.84 -6.75
CA LEU A 87 7.05 10.21 -6.45
C LEU A 87 8.57 10.29 -6.47
N THR A 88 9.12 11.18 -7.29
CA THR A 88 10.56 11.20 -7.55
C THR A 88 11.14 12.59 -7.38
N LYS A 89 12.19 12.70 -6.57
CA LYS A 89 13.05 13.88 -6.54
C LYS A 89 14.33 13.58 -7.30
N LEU A 90 14.54 14.29 -8.40
CA LEU A 90 15.78 14.17 -9.18
C LEU A 90 16.90 14.99 -8.52
N PRO A 91 18.17 14.55 -8.68
CA PRO A 91 19.30 15.34 -8.20
C PRO A 91 19.41 16.67 -8.95
N ALA A 92 19.91 17.73 -8.29
CA ALA A 92 20.01 19.07 -8.83
C ALA A 92 20.77 19.13 -10.19
N ASN A 93 21.69 18.21 -10.42
CA ASN A 93 22.47 18.09 -11.67
C ASN A 93 21.98 16.91 -12.52
N ALA A 94 20.69 16.66 -12.55
CA ALA A 94 20.05 15.58 -13.30
C ALA A 94 20.11 15.77 -14.82
N GLY A 95 21.29 15.89 -15.40
CA GLY A 95 21.49 16.08 -16.83
C GLY A 95 20.84 14.98 -17.69
N ARG A 96 21.31 14.83 -18.94
CA ARG A 96 20.76 13.86 -19.92
C ARG A 96 20.61 12.42 -19.43
N LYS A 97 21.32 12.01 -18.35
CA LYS A 97 21.20 10.69 -17.74
C LYS A 97 19.80 10.38 -17.21
N PHE A 98 19.06 11.41 -16.79
CA PHE A 98 17.70 11.28 -16.23
C PHE A 98 16.60 11.75 -17.20
N ALA A 99 16.94 12.07 -18.45
CA ALA A 99 15.96 12.55 -19.43
C ALA A 99 14.85 11.52 -19.77
N ARG A 100 15.02 10.25 -19.37
CA ARG A 100 14.03 9.17 -19.52
C ARG A 100 13.55 8.63 -18.18
N ALA A 101 13.85 9.29 -17.07
CA ALA A 101 13.33 8.87 -15.76
C ALA A 101 11.82 9.06 -15.73
N CYS A 102 11.11 8.05 -15.27
CA CYS A 102 9.71 8.20 -14.90
C CYS A 102 9.65 9.05 -13.62
N VAL A 103 8.94 10.16 -13.70
CA VAL A 103 8.72 11.07 -12.57
C VAL A 103 7.23 11.28 -12.49
N ASP A 104 6.63 10.69 -11.48
CA ASP A 104 5.19 10.80 -11.27
C ASP A 104 4.89 11.84 -10.20
N SER A 105 3.67 12.32 -10.20
CA SER A 105 3.19 13.37 -9.30
C SER A 105 1.99 12.90 -8.47
N PRO A 106 1.68 13.55 -7.34
CA PRO A 106 0.49 13.24 -6.55
C PRO A 106 -0.81 13.26 -7.36
N GLY A 107 -0.90 14.10 -8.41
CA GLY A 107 -2.08 14.17 -9.29
C GLY A 107 -2.39 12.88 -10.04
N GLU A 108 -1.46 11.92 -10.06
CA GLU A 108 -1.65 10.60 -10.69
C GLU A 108 -2.05 9.52 -9.68
N ALA A 109 -2.20 9.86 -8.41
CA ALA A 109 -2.64 8.93 -7.39
C ALA A 109 -4.10 8.53 -7.59
N ASP A 110 -4.38 7.24 -7.45
CA ASP A 110 -5.75 6.74 -7.35
C ASP A 110 -6.32 7.11 -5.99
N THR A 111 -7.53 7.68 -5.98
CA THR A 111 -8.27 7.96 -4.75
C THR A 111 -9.48 7.04 -4.65
N TYR A 112 -9.78 6.63 -3.42
CA TYR A 112 -10.94 5.79 -3.15
C TYR A 112 -11.58 6.18 -1.81
N GLU A 113 -12.92 6.09 -1.75
CA GLU A 113 -13.68 6.33 -0.54
C GLU A 113 -14.71 5.21 -0.35
N THR A 114 -14.86 4.74 0.87
CA THR A 114 -15.89 3.76 1.24
C THR A 114 -16.25 3.85 2.71
N LYS A 115 -17.46 3.43 3.06
CA LYS A 115 -17.89 3.27 4.45
C LYS A 115 -17.57 1.85 4.93
N LEU A 116 -16.75 1.77 5.96
CA LEU A 116 -16.44 0.51 6.65
C LEU A 116 -17.59 0.08 7.56
N ARG A 117 -17.58 -1.19 7.95
CA ARG A 117 -18.55 -1.82 8.86
C ARG A 117 -17.81 -2.52 9.98
N ASP A 118 -18.53 -2.76 11.07
CA ASP A 118 -17.99 -3.60 12.13
C ASP A 118 -17.51 -4.94 11.62
N GLY A 119 -16.33 -5.36 12.07
CA GLY A 119 -15.67 -6.58 11.64
C GLY A 119 -14.90 -6.50 10.30
N ASP A 120 -14.91 -5.37 9.59
CA ASP A 120 -14.05 -5.19 8.43
C ASP A 120 -12.58 -5.21 8.84
N ILE A 121 -11.73 -5.82 8.00
CA ILE A 121 -10.27 -5.85 8.20
C ILE A 121 -9.64 -5.07 7.05
N VAL A 122 -8.83 -4.07 7.38
CA VAL A 122 -8.01 -3.32 6.44
C VAL A 122 -6.59 -3.84 6.54
N VAL A 123 -6.03 -4.25 5.41
CA VAL A 123 -4.63 -4.73 5.32
C VAL A 123 -3.89 -3.86 4.34
N ALA A 124 -2.93 -3.06 4.80
CA ALA A 124 -2.02 -2.28 3.97
C ALA A 124 -0.68 -3.01 3.85
N TYR A 125 -0.06 -2.94 2.67
CA TYR A 125 1.13 -3.73 2.37
C TYR A 125 2.01 -3.11 1.29
N THR A 126 3.29 -3.48 1.31
CA THR A 126 4.24 -3.25 0.21
C THR A 126 4.14 -4.36 -0.84
N ASP A 127 4.75 -4.12 -2.02
CA ASP A 127 4.76 -5.10 -3.12
C ASP A 127 5.41 -6.44 -2.73
N GLY A 128 6.39 -6.44 -1.81
CA GLY A 128 6.95 -7.68 -1.26
C GLY A 128 5.91 -8.64 -0.67
N PHE A 129 4.78 -8.11 -0.18
CA PHE A 129 3.63 -8.95 0.21
C PHE A 129 2.79 -9.34 -1.01
N SER A 130 2.30 -8.39 -1.80
CA SER A 130 1.34 -8.64 -2.87
C SER A 130 1.90 -9.41 -4.06
N ASP A 131 3.21 -9.39 -4.28
CA ASP A 131 3.92 -10.17 -5.28
C ASP A 131 4.08 -11.64 -4.88
N ASN A 132 3.95 -11.95 -3.59
CA ASN A 132 4.19 -13.28 -3.05
C ASN A 132 2.95 -13.97 -2.48
N VAL A 133 1.93 -13.21 -2.06
CA VAL A 133 0.74 -13.74 -1.38
C VAL A 133 -0.51 -13.43 -2.18
N PHE A 134 -1.29 -14.46 -2.51
CA PHE A 134 -2.57 -14.28 -3.17
C PHE A 134 -3.62 -13.70 -2.22
N PRO A 135 -4.60 -12.94 -2.73
CA PRO A 135 -5.70 -12.41 -1.91
C PRO A 135 -6.46 -13.49 -1.12
N SER A 136 -6.63 -14.67 -1.69
CA SER A 136 -7.28 -15.81 -1.01
C SER A 136 -6.47 -16.33 0.17
N GLU A 137 -5.15 -16.34 0.07
CA GLU A 137 -4.25 -16.74 1.15
C GLU A 137 -4.30 -15.71 2.30
N MET A 138 -4.29 -14.41 1.97
CA MET A 138 -4.47 -13.32 2.94
C MET A 138 -5.78 -13.48 3.72
N VAL A 139 -6.91 -13.71 3.02
CA VAL A 139 -8.22 -13.97 3.65
C VAL A 139 -8.17 -15.21 4.55
N THR A 140 -7.49 -16.26 4.12
CA THR A 140 -7.34 -17.50 4.91
C THR A 140 -6.59 -17.22 6.21
N ILE A 141 -5.50 -16.45 6.16
CA ILE A 141 -4.73 -16.08 7.36
C ILE A 141 -5.61 -15.30 8.35
N CYS A 142 -6.33 -14.26 7.87
CA CYS A 142 -7.26 -13.50 8.70
C CYS A 142 -8.31 -14.41 9.35
N SER A 143 -8.91 -15.30 8.57
CA SER A 143 -9.96 -16.20 9.05
C SER A 143 -9.45 -17.19 10.10
N LEU A 144 -8.25 -17.72 9.93
CA LEU A 144 -7.64 -18.65 10.89
C LEU A 144 -7.35 -17.95 12.23
N VAL A 145 -6.80 -16.74 12.19
CA VAL A 145 -6.51 -15.97 13.41
C VAL A 145 -7.80 -15.57 14.12
N ALA A 146 -8.80 -15.08 13.39
CA ALA A 146 -10.09 -14.69 13.97
C ALA A 146 -10.80 -15.88 14.66
N ARG A 147 -10.74 -17.09 14.07
CA ARG A 147 -11.30 -18.30 14.66
C ARG A 147 -10.55 -18.77 15.92
N ALA A 148 -9.24 -18.51 16.01
CA ALA A 148 -8.46 -18.84 17.20
C ALA A 148 -8.88 -18.01 18.41
N GLY A 149 -9.51 -16.85 18.17
CA GLY A 149 -10.00 -15.95 19.22
C GLY A 149 -8.86 -15.23 19.95
N GLY A 150 -9.20 -14.66 21.11
CA GLY A 150 -8.29 -13.87 21.93
C GLY A 150 -8.61 -12.38 21.91
N ALA A 151 -7.81 -11.56 22.61
CA ALA A 151 -7.96 -10.11 22.62
C ALA A 151 -7.77 -9.55 21.20
N GLU A 152 -8.55 -8.53 20.84
CA GLU A 152 -8.58 -8.00 19.47
C GLU A 152 -7.23 -7.44 19.04
N ASP A 153 -6.55 -6.70 19.91
CA ASP A 153 -5.20 -6.19 19.63
C ASP A 153 -4.22 -7.32 19.32
N GLN A 154 -4.31 -8.42 20.05
CA GLN A 154 -3.48 -9.59 19.80
C GLN A 154 -3.86 -10.29 18.49
N GLN A 155 -5.14 -10.29 18.11
CA GLN A 155 -5.56 -10.86 16.83
C GLN A 155 -5.00 -10.07 15.67
N VAL A 156 -5.09 -8.72 15.65
CA VAL A 156 -4.54 -7.90 14.57
C VAL A 156 -3.03 -8.03 14.48
N GLN A 157 -2.32 -8.06 15.61
CA GLN A 157 -0.88 -8.28 15.62
C GLN A 157 -0.53 -9.68 15.04
N ASN A 158 -1.23 -10.71 15.48
CA ASN A 158 -1.03 -12.08 14.97
C ASN A 158 -1.35 -12.19 13.47
N MET A 159 -2.33 -11.45 12.95
CA MET A 159 -2.61 -11.40 11.51
C MET A 159 -1.42 -10.81 10.76
N ALA A 160 -0.92 -9.66 11.20
CA ALA A 160 0.22 -8.98 10.56
C ALA A 160 1.48 -9.88 10.59
N ASP A 161 1.83 -10.43 11.76
CA ASP A 161 3.00 -11.28 11.92
C ASP A 161 2.95 -12.53 11.03
N ARG A 162 1.79 -13.21 11.00
CA ARG A 162 1.60 -14.41 10.15
C ARG A 162 1.64 -14.07 8.67
N MET A 163 1.12 -12.91 8.25
CA MET A 163 1.19 -12.46 6.86
C MET A 163 2.64 -12.21 6.43
N VAL A 164 3.43 -11.53 7.27
CA VAL A 164 4.85 -11.28 7.01
C VAL A 164 5.64 -12.58 6.97
N GLU A 165 5.43 -13.46 7.95
CA GLU A 165 6.11 -14.77 7.98
C GLU A 165 5.77 -15.61 6.74
N TYR A 166 4.49 -15.69 6.39
CA TYR A 166 4.03 -16.41 5.20
C TYR A 166 4.61 -15.84 3.91
N ALA A 167 4.60 -14.51 3.75
CA ALA A 167 5.22 -13.86 2.59
C ALA A 167 6.71 -14.20 2.48
N ARG A 168 7.45 -14.17 3.59
CA ARG A 168 8.88 -14.57 3.63
C ARG A 168 9.12 -16.05 3.27
N GLN A 169 8.22 -16.93 3.65
CA GLN A 169 8.26 -18.34 3.22
C GLN A 169 8.01 -18.45 1.72
N CYS A 170 6.98 -17.75 1.21
CA CYS A 170 6.66 -17.71 -0.21
C CYS A 170 7.81 -17.18 -1.07
N MET A 171 8.51 -16.13 -0.62
CA MET A 171 9.67 -15.55 -1.30
C MET A 171 10.80 -16.56 -1.53
N LYS A 172 10.98 -17.49 -0.58
CA LYS A 172 12.02 -18.52 -0.63
C LYS A 172 11.64 -19.73 -1.50
N ASP A 173 10.36 -19.94 -1.71
CA ASP A 173 9.86 -21.11 -2.45
C ASP A 173 9.96 -20.86 -3.97
N LYS A 174 10.90 -21.55 -4.62
CA LYS A 174 11.11 -21.47 -6.07
C LYS A 174 10.22 -22.41 -6.87
N THR A 175 9.38 -23.19 -6.20
CA THR A 175 8.50 -24.20 -6.82
C THR A 175 7.04 -23.76 -6.88
N ARG A 176 6.62 -22.89 -5.98
CA ARG A 176 5.24 -22.33 -5.99
C ARG A 176 5.04 -21.37 -7.15
N VAL A 177 3.82 -21.26 -7.65
CA VAL A 177 3.40 -20.14 -8.51
C VAL A 177 3.08 -18.96 -7.61
N SER A 178 3.81 -17.85 -7.75
CA SER A 178 3.52 -16.60 -7.04
C SER A 178 2.60 -15.68 -7.86
N PRO A 179 1.95 -14.68 -7.24
CA PRO A 179 1.28 -13.62 -7.99
C PRO A 179 2.21 -12.97 -9.02
N PHE A 180 3.46 -12.68 -8.63
CA PHE A 180 4.44 -12.08 -9.53
C PHE A 180 4.80 -12.98 -10.73
N GLU A 181 5.03 -14.28 -10.51
CA GLU A 181 5.24 -15.25 -11.59
C GLU A 181 4.07 -15.27 -12.58
N ARG A 182 2.84 -15.28 -12.04
CA ARG A 182 1.64 -15.27 -12.86
C ARG A 182 1.52 -14.02 -13.71
N ASP A 183 1.85 -12.85 -13.14
CA ASP A 183 1.75 -11.58 -13.84
C ASP A 183 2.91 -11.40 -14.84
N ALA A 184 4.12 -11.89 -14.54
CA ALA A 184 5.22 -12.00 -15.49
C ALA A 184 4.84 -12.84 -16.71
N SER A 185 4.24 -14.01 -16.48
CA SER A 185 3.79 -14.89 -17.57
C SER A 185 2.74 -14.23 -18.48
N ARG A 186 1.83 -13.43 -17.92
CA ARG A 186 0.83 -12.65 -18.70
C ARG A 186 1.49 -11.60 -19.60
N GLN A 187 2.67 -11.13 -19.23
CA GLN A 187 3.48 -10.17 -20.01
C GLN A 187 4.48 -10.87 -20.93
N GLY A 188 4.44 -12.20 -21.05
CA GLY A 188 5.38 -12.98 -21.84
C GLY A 188 6.79 -13.04 -21.26
N MET A 189 6.95 -12.72 -19.98
CA MET A 189 8.24 -12.77 -19.28
C MET A 189 8.36 -14.07 -18.48
N TYR A 190 9.58 -14.58 -18.42
CA TYR A 190 9.89 -15.76 -17.61
C TYR A 190 10.31 -15.32 -16.21
N PHE A 191 9.58 -15.77 -15.23
CA PHE A 191 9.93 -15.70 -13.81
C PHE A 191 9.38 -16.95 -13.12
N ARG A 192 10.05 -17.46 -12.09
CA ARG A 192 9.60 -18.66 -11.38
C ARG A 192 9.77 -18.53 -9.88
N GLY A 193 8.70 -18.89 -9.17
CA GLY A 193 8.68 -18.93 -7.71
C GLY A 193 8.42 -17.59 -7.05
N GLY A 194 8.79 -17.49 -5.79
CA GLY A 194 8.69 -16.27 -5.02
C GLY A 194 9.69 -15.20 -5.45
N LYS A 195 9.27 -13.93 -5.36
CA LYS A 195 10.11 -12.74 -5.59
C LYS A 195 10.68 -12.28 -4.24
N PRO A 196 11.99 -12.40 -3.97
CA PRO A 196 12.62 -11.87 -2.76
C PRO A 196 12.48 -10.34 -2.72
N ASP A 197 11.99 -9.83 -1.59
CA ASP A 197 11.80 -8.39 -1.40
C ASP A 197 11.71 -8.05 0.10
N ASP A 198 11.75 -6.77 0.45
CA ASP A 198 11.34 -6.29 1.75
C ASP A 198 9.83 -6.35 1.88
N VAL A 199 9.33 -6.67 3.06
CA VAL A 199 7.90 -6.83 3.30
C VAL A 199 7.45 -6.07 4.55
N THR A 200 6.46 -5.23 4.36
CA THR A 200 5.74 -4.56 5.44
C THR A 200 4.25 -4.83 5.31
N VAL A 201 3.60 -5.15 6.43
CA VAL A 201 2.15 -5.34 6.52
C VAL A 201 1.62 -4.63 7.75
N ILE A 202 0.53 -3.89 7.58
CA ILE A 202 -0.22 -3.25 8.66
C ILE A 202 -1.66 -3.79 8.60
N VAL A 203 -2.19 -4.18 9.75
CA VAL A 203 -3.58 -4.68 9.85
C VAL A 203 -4.38 -3.81 10.80
N GLY A 204 -5.58 -3.42 10.39
CA GLY A 204 -6.57 -2.74 11.20
C GLY A 204 -7.88 -3.52 11.22
N LEU A 205 -8.41 -3.77 12.41
CA LEU A 205 -9.75 -4.34 12.62
C LEU A 205 -10.71 -3.22 12.99
N ILE A 206 -11.80 -3.12 12.26
CA ILE A 206 -12.81 -2.07 12.47
C ILE A 206 -13.81 -2.55 13.50
N ARG A 207 -14.06 -1.70 14.51
CA ARG A 207 -15.08 -1.91 15.52
C ARG A 207 -15.99 -0.69 15.63
N GLU A 208 -17.28 -0.98 15.69
CA GLU A 208 -18.27 0.04 16.02
C GLU A 208 -18.26 0.24 17.54
N THR A 209 -18.00 1.47 17.98
CA THR A 209 -18.11 1.83 19.38
C THR A 209 -19.52 2.28 19.66
N SER A 210 -20.18 1.62 20.62
CA SER A 210 -21.52 1.97 21.12
C SER A 210 -21.53 3.31 21.84
#